data_6cb8ff9e3151e498991d2767616f8995
#
_entry.id   6cb8ff9e3151e498991d2767616f8995
#
_cell.length_a   1.000
_cell.length_b   1.000
_cell.length_c   1.000
_cell.angle_alpha   90.00
_cell.angle_beta   90.00
_cell.angle_gamma   90.00
#
_symmetry.space_group_name_H-M   'P 1'
#
loop_
_entity.id
_entity.type
_entity.pdbx_description
1 polymer ?
#
loop_
_entity_poly.entity_id
_entity_poly.type
_entity_poly.pdbx_seq_one_letter_code
_entity_poly.pdbx_strand_id
1 'polypeptide(L)'
;MHAAIKIVAISSVALALAACGSPKDANKSNFSKAIQAYLNTQKGLCAAIPAKGMPFTLANLEILGQQNKNRADALVEAGLLSKRDTEVKAMFGNRMEPATEYQATEKGKKFLVANGANTLGGHDAFCTGKYTVVEVDNFTEPSDMMGVKMSRVNFRYKAEGADDWAKSEGVRANYKNFAEAQGDIPGKAALILTNDGWMHERLFKR
;
A
#
# COMPACT_ATOMS: atom_id res chain seq x y z
N MET A 1 -61.96 27.94 -44.47
CA MET A 1 -61.86 27.87 -43.01
C MET A 1 -61.15 26.58 -42.66
N HIS A 2 -59.85 26.65 -42.41
CA HIS A 2 -59.02 25.46 -42.04
C HIS A 2 -58.62 25.63 -40.58
N ALA A 3 -59.13 24.76 -39.74
CA ALA A 3 -58.75 24.71 -38.32
C ALA A 3 -57.48 23.88 -38.15
N ALA A 4 -56.39 24.51 -37.66
CA ALA A 4 -55.17 23.85 -37.34
C ALA A 4 -55.20 23.30 -35.91
N ILE A 5 -55.15 21.98 -35.76
CA ILE A 5 -55.06 21.28 -34.49
C ILE A 5 -53.58 21.26 -34.07
N LYS A 6 -53.25 21.94 -32.96
CA LYS A 6 -51.94 21.89 -32.32
C LYS A 6 -51.86 20.67 -31.40
N ILE A 7 -51.03 19.71 -31.77
CA ILE A 7 -50.70 18.55 -30.92
C ILE A 7 -49.60 19.01 -29.97
N VAL A 8 -49.92 19.05 -28.67
CA VAL A 8 -48.92 19.28 -27.60
C VAL A 8 -48.32 17.91 -27.23
N ALA A 9 -47.05 17.68 -27.59
CA ALA A 9 -46.30 16.51 -27.15
C ALA A 9 -45.85 16.73 -25.70
N ILE A 10 -46.42 15.97 -24.77
CA ILE A 10 -46.00 15.93 -23.37
C ILE A 10 -44.81 14.95 -23.30
N SER A 11 -43.59 15.49 -23.22
CA SER A 11 -42.37 14.71 -22.97
C SER A 11 -42.32 14.30 -21.50
N SER A 12 -42.60 13.02 -21.24
CA SER A 12 -42.44 12.42 -19.92
C SER A 12 -40.94 12.26 -19.61
N VAL A 13 -40.39 13.14 -18.78
CA VAL A 13 -39.06 12.96 -18.20
C VAL A 13 -39.15 11.87 -17.14
N ALA A 14 -38.72 10.67 -17.48
CA ALA A 14 -38.52 9.59 -16.51
C ALA A 14 -37.30 9.95 -15.62
N LEU A 15 -37.58 10.43 -14.41
CA LEU A 15 -36.53 10.50 -13.37
C LEU A 15 -36.14 9.07 -13.02
N ALA A 16 -34.97 8.65 -13.50
CA ALA A 16 -34.28 7.47 -12.98
C ALA A 16 -33.84 7.76 -11.54
N LEU A 17 -34.68 7.37 -10.57
CA LEU A 17 -34.28 7.28 -9.17
C LEU A 17 -33.17 6.20 -9.11
N ALA A 18 -31.89 6.63 -9.20
CA ALA A 18 -30.78 5.82 -8.79
C ALA A 18 -31.02 5.48 -7.31
N ALA A 19 -31.38 4.23 -7.04
CA ALA A 19 -31.48 3.69 -5.69
C ALA A 19 -30.06 3.65 -5.11
N CYS A 20 -29.56 4.80 -4.62
CA CYS A 20 -28.40 4.88 -3.76
C CYS A 20 -28.79 4.21 -2.45
N GLY A 21 -28.39 2.94 -2.25
CA GLY A 21 -28.51 2.29 -0.96
C GLY A 21 -27.86 3.14 0.14
N SER A 22 -28.37 3.01 1.37
CA SER A 22 -27.81 3.74 2.51
C SER A 22 -26.30 3.44 2.67
N PRO A 23 -25.46 4.41 3.00
CA PRO A 23 -24.04 4.16 3.33
C PRO A 23 -23.87 3.21 4.52
N LYS A 24 -24.95 2.96 5.27
CA LYS A 24 -25.01 2.02 6.41
C LYS A 24 -25.39 0.59 6.02
N ASP A 25 -25.83 0.36 4.80
CA ASP A 25 -26.18 -0.97 4.34
C ASP A 25 -24.93 -1.86 4.28
N ALA A 26 -25.07 -3.09 4.80
CA ALA A 26 -24.03 -4.11 4.70
C ALA A 26 -24.04 -4.70 3.30
N ASN A 27 -23.21 -4.16 2.42
CA ASN A 27 -23.08 -4.61 1.05
C ASN A 27 -21.65 -4.43 0.51
N LYS A 28 -21.33 -5.15 -0.57
CA LYS A 28 -19.99 -5.13 -1.19
C LYS A 28 -19.52 -3.72 -1.57
N SER A 29 -20.42 -2.87 -2.07
CA SER A 29 -20.08 -1.51 -2.51
C SER A 29 -19.63 -0.63 -1.34
N ASN A 30 -20.39 -0.61 -0.24
CA ASN A 30 -20.05 0.18 0.93
C ASN A 30 -18.78 -0.32 1.61
N PHE A 31 -18.61 -1.65 1.67
CA PHE A 31 -17.41 -2.26 2.22
C PHE A 31 -16.17 -1.99 1.37
N SER A 32 -16.28 -2.06 0.05
CA SER A 32 -15.19 -1.67 -0.86
C SER A 32 -14.74 -0.22 -0.64
N LYS A 33 -15.69 0.71 -0.47
CA LYS A 33 -15.37 2.12 -0.16
C LYS A 33 -14.63 2.27 1.16
N ALA A 34 -15.08 1.59 2.21
CA ALA A 34 -14.45 1.63 3.53
C ALA A 34 -13.03 1.05 3.52
N ILE A 35 -12.83 -0.06 2.79
CA ILE A 35 -11.51 -0.68 2.61
C ILE A 35 -10.61 0.24 1.77
N GLN A 36 -11.12 0.81 0.68
CA GLN A 36 -10.35 1.73 -0.16
C GLN A 36 -9.90 2.96 0.62
N ALA A 37 -10.75 3.51 1.48
CA ALA A 37 -10.38 4.63 2.35
C ALA A 37 -9.17 4.28 3.25
N TYR A 38 -9.11 3.07 3.78
CA TYR A 38 -7.95 2.58 4.51
C TYR A 38 -6.73 2.38 3.60
N LEU A 39 -6.89 1.72 2.45
CA LEU A 39 -5.79 1.49 1.51
C LEU A 39 -5.17 2.80 1.02
N ASN A 40 -5.96 3.87 0.88
CA ASN A 40 -5.46 5.20 0.52
C ASN A 40 -4.52 5.81 1.58
N THR A 41 -4.55 5.33 2.82
CA THR A 41 -3.58 5.74 3.85
C THR A 41 -2.27 4.98 3.78
N GLN A 42 -2.21 3.90 2.98
CA GLN A 42 -1.01 3.09 2.81
C GLN A 42 -0.12 3.69 1.71
N LYS A 43 1.17 3.47 1.83
CA LYS A 43 2.18 4.05 0.92
C LYS A 43 2.44 3.20 -0.34
N GLY A 44 1.57 2.24 -0.64
CA GLY A 44 1.77 1.30 -1.74
C GLY A 44 2.86 0.27 -1.45
N LEU A 45 3.57 -0.16 -2.49
CA LEU A 45 4.69 -1.08 -2.39
C LEU A 45 5.93 -0.36 -1.87
N CYS A 46 6.45 -0.79 -0.74
CA CYS A 46 7.62 -0.18 -0.12
C CYS A 46 8.75 -1.20 0.07
N ALA A 47 9.93 -0.87 -0.43
CA ALA A 47 11.19 -1.58 -0.21
C ALA A 47 11.91 -0.95 0.99
N ALA A 48 11.83 -1.58 2.14
CA ALA A 48 12.50 -1.11 3.34
C ALA A 48 14.02 -1.15 3.17
N ILE A 49 14.71 -0.07 3.51
CA ILE A 49 16.17 -0.09 3.62
C ILE A 49 16.57 -0.71 4.97
N PRO A 50 17.72 -1.40 5.04
CA PRO A 50 18.17 -2.08 6.25
C PRO A 50 18.75 -1.12 7.32
N ALA A 51 18.37 0.16 7.28
CA ALA A 51 18.88 1.19 8.17
C ALA A 51 17.83 2.28 8.43
N LYS A 52 18.11 3.16 9.37
CA LYS A 52 17.39 4.40 9.60
C LYS A 52 18.14 5.55 8.96
N GLY A 53 17.52 6.18 7.96
CA GLY A 53 18.12 7.32 7.26
C GLY A 53 19.16 6.96 6.20
N MET A 54 19.60 8.02 5.53
CA MET A 54 20.61 7.98 4.47
C MET A 54 21.72 8.99 4.77
N PRO A 55 23.00 8.71 4.43
CA PRO A 55 23.52 7.43 3.93
C PRO A 55 23.56 6.36 5.04
N PHE A 56 23.68 5.09 4.65
CA PHE A 56 23.88 4.01 5.58
C PHE A 56 25.03 3.10 5.14
N THR A 57 25.64 2.37 6.09
CA THR A 57 26.76 1.50 5.84
C THR A 57 26.47 0.09 6.34
N LEU A 58 26.84 -0.90 5.54
CA LEU A 58 26.78 -2.31 5.89
C LEU A 58 28.21 -2.89 5.90
N ALA A 59 28.60 -3.51 6.99
CA ALA A 59 29.85 -4.28 7.04
C ALA A 59 29.77 -5.44 6.05
N ASN A 60 30.89 -5.73 5.37
CA ASN A 60 30.95 -6.81 4.39
C ASN A 60 31.06 -8.19 5.04
N LEU A 61 31.14 -8.24 6.36
CA LEU A 61 31.20 -9.47 7.14
C LEU A 61 29.78 -10.00 7.40
N GLU A 62 29.63 -11.31 7.08
CA GLU A 62 28.73 -12.22 7.76
C GLU A 62 27.40 -12.62 7.14
N ILE A 63 27.09 -13.84 7.50
CA ILE A 63 25.86 -14.59 7.21
C ILE A 63 24.60 -13.80 7.60
N LEU A 64 24.60 -13.03 8.70
CA LEU A 64 23.46 -12.22 9.15
C LEU A 64 23.30 -10.91 8.36
N GLY A 65 24.37 -10.37 7.81
CA GLY A 65 24.37 -9.15 6.98
C GLY A 65 24.04 -9.41 5.51
N GLN A 66 24.19 -10.65 5.04
CA GLN A 66 24.06 -10.97 3.62
C GLN A 66 22.69 -10.63 3.05
N GLN A 67 21.60 -10.89 3.76
CA GLN A 67 20.25 -10.54 3.30
C GLN A 67 20.06 -9.02 3.17
N ASN A 68 20.58 -8.25 4.11
CA ASN A 68 20.52 -6.79 4.05
C ASN A 68 21.37 -6.25 2.89
N LYS A 69 22.53 -6.85 2.65
CA LYS A 69 23.38 -6.50 1.52
C LYS A 69 22.69 -6.82 0.20
N ASN A 70 22.10 -8.01 0.04
CA ASN A 70 21.36 -8.40 -1.16
C ASN A 70 20.20 -7.45 -1.44
N ARG A 71 19.46 -7.02 -0.41
CA ARG A 71 18.41 -6.02 -0.53
C ARG A 71 18.93 -4.67 -0.99
N ALA A 72 20.02 -4.18 -0.39
CA ALA A 72 20.63 -2.92 -0.78
C ALA A 72 21.18 -2.97 -2.22
N ASP A 73 21.86 -4.06 -2.58
CA ASP A 73 22.40 -4.26 -3.93
C ASP A 73 21.27 -4.34 -4.99
N ALA A 74 20.14 -4.98 -4.70
CA ALA A 74 18.99 -4.97 -5.58
C ALA A 74 18.44 -3.55 -5.82
N LEU A 75 18.51 -2.67 -4.83
CA LEU A 75 18.14 -1.26 -4.99
C LEU A 75 19.18 -0.45 -5.76
N VAL A 76 20.46 -0.86 -5.71
CA VAL A 76 21.52 -0.29 -6.57
C VAL A 76 21.26 -0.66 -8.03
N GLU A 77 20.99 -1.95 -8.32
CA GLU A 77 20.63 -2.43 -9.67
C GLU A 77 19.38 -1.74 -10.22
N ALA A 78 18.40 -1.47 -9.34
CA ALA A 78 17.19 -0.71 -9.70
C ALA A 78 17.43 0.80 -9.89
N GLY A 79 18.67 1.28 -9.63
CA GLY A 79 19.08 2.67 -9.77
C GLY A 79 18.57 3.61 -8.68
N LEU A 80 18.10 3.08 -7.55
CA LEU A 80 17.62 3.87 -6.41
C LEU A 80 18.74 4.23 -5.43
N LEU A 81 19.74 3.36 -5.33
CA LEU A 81 20.93 3.57 -4.52
C LEU A 81 22.18 3.63 -5.40
N SER A 82 23.18 4.35 -4.95
CA SER A 82 24.58 4.21 -5.33
C SER A 82 25.35 3.58 -4.17
N LYS A 83 26.47 2.93 -4.46
CA LYS A 83 27.32 2.34 -3.44
C LYS A 83 28.80 2.70 -3.64
N ARG A 84 29.54 2.74 -2.54
CA ARG A 84 30.99 2.88 -2.53
C ARG A 84 31.62 2.02 -1.44
N ASP A 85 32.83 1.56 -1.68
CA ASP A 85 33.59 0.86 -0.67
C ASP A 85 34.05 1.83 0.42
N THR A 86 34.03 1.35 1.66
CA THR A 86 34.45 2.08 2.85
C THR A 86 34.92 1.10 3.92
N GLU A 87 35.22 1.62 5.09
CA GLU A 87 35.55 0.81 6.26
C GLU A 87 34.74 1.28 7.46
N VAL A 88 34.40 0.36 8.34
CA VAL A 88 33.74 0.63 9.61
C VAL A 88 34.52 0.01 10.75
N LYS A 89 34.39 0.57 11.94
CA LYS A 89 34.95 -0.03 13.13
C LYS A 89 34.20 -1.34 13.45
N ALA A 90 34.97 -2.41 13.66
CA ALA A 90 34.40 -3.69 14.05
C ALA A 90 33.57 -3.58 15.32
N MET A 91 32.51 -4.40 15.41
CA MET A 91 31.66 -4.44 16.60
C MET A 91 32.43 -4.79 17.87
N PHE A 92 33.46 -5.61 17.72
CA PHE A 92 34.36 -5.99 18.83
C PHE A 92 35.81 -5.65 18.49
N GLY A 93 36.46 -4.94 19.41
CA GLY A 93 37.84 -4.49 19.25
C GLY A 93 37.97 -3.14 18.54
N ASN A 94 39.23 -2.84 18.10
CA ASN A 94 39.54 -1.54 17.49
C ASN A 94 39.96 -1.64 16.02
N ARG A 95 39.78 -2.81 15.38
CA ARG A 95 40.14 -2.97 13.97
C ARG A 95 39.09 -2.33 13.05
N MET A 96 39.53 -1.89 11.91
CA MET A 96 38.65 -1.49 10.81
C MET A 96 38.28 -2.69 9.96
N GLU A 97 37.05 -2.74 9.47
CA GLU A 97 36.52 -3.83 8.66
C GLU A 97 35.96 -3.28 7.34
N PRO A 98 36.17 -3.98 6.23
CA PRO A 98 35.60 -3.59 4.94
C PRO A 98 34.09 -3.47 5.02
N ALA A 99 33.56 -2.41 4.45
CA ALA A 99 32.14 -2.11 4.44
C ALA A 99 31.72 -1.48 3.12
N THR A 100 30.43 -1.41 2.89
CA THR A 100 29.85 -0.72 1.74
C THR A 100 28.90 0.37 2.25
N GLU A 101 29.13 1.59 1.83
CA GLU A 101 28.22 2.72 2.06
C GLU A 101 27.24 2.84 0.91
N TYR A 102 25.98 3.08 1.24
CA TYR A 102 24.87 3.25 0.30
C TYR A 102 24.26 4.64 0.44
N GLN A 103 23.97 5.27 -0.67
CA GLN A 103 23.35 6.60 -0.73
C GLN A 103 22.23 6.64 -1.76
N ALA A 104 21.15 7.39 -1.48
CA ALA A 104 20.08 7.57 -2.46
C ALA A 104 20.56 8.36 -3.66
N THR A 105 20.27 7.84 -4.86
CA THR A 105 20.47 8.57 -6.12
C THR A 105 19.41 9.66 -6.28
N GLU A 106 19.56 10.55 -7.27
CA GLU A 106 18.51 11.53 -7.59
C GLU A 106 17.19 10.87 -8.01
N LYS A 107 17.26 9.70 -8.68
CA LYS A 107 16.08 8.87 -8.94
C LYS A 107 15.50 8.33 -7.62
N GLY A 108 16.34 7.79 -6.76
CA GLY A 108 15.92 7.20 -5.48
C GLY A 108 15.25 8.21 -4.55
N LYS A 109 15.77 9.43 -4.46
CA LYS A 109 15.18 10.49 -3.63
C LYS A 109 13.70 10.76 -3.92
N LYS A 110 13.23 10.52 -5.15
CA LYS A 110 11.82 10.71 -5.54
C LYS A 110 10.89 9.67 -4.89
N PHE A 111 11.40 8.52 -4.51
CA PHE A 111 10.64 7.41 -3.93
C PHE A 111 10.92 7.20 -2.44
N LEU A 112 11.93 7.88 -1.89
CA LEU A 112 12.34 7.73 -0.50
C LEU A 112 11.29 8.34 0.44
N VAL A 113 10.79 7.53 1.35
CA VAL A 113 9.80 7.91 2.35
C VAL A 113 10.36 7.61 3.73
N ALA A 114 10.51 8.65 4.54
CA ALA A 114 10.93 8.51 5.94
C ALA A 114 9.90 7.67 6.71
N ASN A 115 10.37 6.71 7.49
CA ASN A 115 9.53 5.73 8.19
C ASN A 115 8.53 5.04 7.25
N GLY A 116 8.93 4.84 5.99
CA GLY A 116 8.09 4.25 4.94
C GLY A 116 7.79 2.78 5.14
N ALA A 117 8.69 2.07 5.81
CA ALA A 117 8.47 0.67 6.17
C ALA A 117 7.60 0.56 7.43
N ASN A 118 6.56 -0.26 7.34
CA ASN A 118 5.69 -0.58 8.48
C ASN A 118 6.38 -1.59 9.42
N THR A 119 7.59 -1.25 9.91
CA THR A 119 8.40 -2.09 10.78
C THR A 119 8.48 -1.51 12.18
N LEU A 120 8.60 -2.38 13.18
CA LEU A 120 8.99 -1.98 14.52
C LEU A 120 10.37 -1.29 14.44
N GLY A 121 10.38 0.01 14.62
CA GLY A 121 11.60 0.80 14.57
C GLY A 121 11.66 1.88 13.48
N GLY A 122 10.69 1.96 12.57
CA GLY A 122 10.55 3.07 11.63
C GLY A 122 11.72 3.16 10.65
N HIS A 123 11.91 2.13 9.81
CA HIS A 123 12.91 2.21 8.75
C HIS A 123 12.38 3.04 7.58
N ASP A 124 13.29 3.76 6.92
CA ASP A 124 12.97 4.41 5.65
C ASP A 124 12.77 3.36 4.57
N ALA A 125 12.04 3.73 3.52
CA ALA A 125 11.76 2.83 2.41
C ALA A 125 11.63 3.60 1.10
N PHE A 126 11.91 2.92 -0.01
CA PHE A 126 11.51 3.38 -1.33
C PHE A 126 10.10 2.86 -1.61
N CYS A 127 9.15 3.76 -1.80
CA CYS A 127 7.74 3.42 -1.99
C CYS A 127 7.25 3.86 -3.37
N THR A 128 6.34 3.07 -3.96
CA THR A 128 5.75 3.36 -5.27
C THR A 128 4.36 2.76 -5.40
N GLY A 129 3.57 3.30 -6.33
CA GLY A 129 2.22 2.86 -6.60
C GLY A 129 1.24 3.14 -5.47
N LYS A 130 0.06 2.59 -5.60
CA LYS A 130 -1.03 2.64 -4.60
C LYS A 130 -1.79 1.33 -4.59
N TYR A 131 -2.48 1.04 -3.50
CA TYR A 131 -3.36 -0.12 -3.43
C TYR A 131 -4.79 0.24 -3.84
N THR A 132 -5.39 -0.61 -4.68
CA THR A 132 -6.76 -0.47 -5.16
C THR A 132 -7.53 -1.74 -4.86
N VAL A 133 -8.73 -1.61 -4.29
CA VAL A 133 -9.63 -2.75 -4.09
C VAL A 133 -10.05 -3.31 -5.45
N VAL A 134 -9.90 -4.62 -5.62
CA VAL A 134 -10.38 -5.35 -6.80
C VAL A 134 -11.82 -5.79 -6.55
N GLU A 135 -12.04 -6.53 -5.46
CA GLU A 135 -13.37 -7.07 -5.12
C GLU A 135 -13.47 -7.39 -3.62
N VAL A 136 -14.67 -7.23 -3.08
CA VAL A 136 -15.08 -7.86 -1.82
C VAL A 136 -15.62 -9.25 -2.14
N ASP A 137 -14.92 -10.30 -1.70
CA ASP A 137 -15.30 -11.68 -1.99
C ASP A 137 -16.54 -12.08 -1.19
N ASN A 138 -16.43 -11.98 0.13
CA ASN A 138 -17.53 -12.26 1.06
C ASN A 138 -17.38 -11.46 2.38
N PHE A 139 -18.43 -11.46 3.17
CA PHE A 139 -18.45 -10.82 4.49
C PHE A 139 -19.45 -11.52 5.43
N THR A 140 -19.28 -11.32 6.73
CA THR A 140 -20.23 -11.80 7.73
C THR A 140 -21.38 -10.84 7.89
N GLU A 141 -22.55 -11.34 8.27
CA GLU A 141 -23.62 -10.48 8.75
C GLU A 141 -23.11 -9.59 9.90
N PRO A 142 -23.55 -8.32 9.94
CA PRO A 142 -23.16 -7.41 11.00
C PRO A 142 -23.63 -7.91 12.38
N SER A 143 -22.71 -7.96 13.32
CA SER A 143 -23.00 -8.36 14.71
C SER A 143 -22.43 -7.35 15.69
N ASP A 144 -23.04 -7.27 16.88
CA ASP A 144 -22.57 -6.39 17.93
C ASP A 144 -21.34 -7.03 18.63
N MET A 145 -20.22 -6.31 18.61
CA MET A 145 -18.98 -6.68 19.25
C MET A 145 -18.42 -5.49 20.03
N MET A 146 -18.20 -5.67 21.34
CA MET A 146 -17.61 -4.65 22.21
C MET A 146 -18.30 -3.27 22.12
N GLY A 147 -19.62 -3.25 21.95
CA GLY A 147 -20.43 -2.03 21.88
C GLY A 147 -20.46 -1.33 20.51
N VAL A 148 -19.93 -1.96 19.48
CA VAL A 148 -20.02 -1.46 18.09
C VAL A 148 -20.50 -2.58 17.17
N LYS A 149 -21.22 -2.20 16.11
CA LYS A 149 -21.65 -3.14 15.08
C LYS A 149 -20.51 -3.35 14.07
N MET A 150 -20.12 -4.61 13.85
CA MET A 150 -18.97 -4.98 13.03
C MET A 150 -19.32 -6.06 12.00
N SER A 151 -18.61 -6.04 10.88
CA SER A 151 -18.60 -7.12 9.89
C SER A 151 -17.15 -7.48 9.54
N ARG A 152 -16.86 -8.79 9.41
CA ARG A 152 -15.58 -9.26 8.89
C ARG A 152 -15.69 -9.44 7.38
N VAL A 153 -14.68 -8.94 6.65
CA VAL A 153 -14.70 -8.89 5.20
C VAL A 153 -13.44 -9.56 4.65
N ASN A 154 -13.61 -10.47 3.70
CA ASN A 154 -12.54 -10.97 2.85
C ASN A 154 -12.62 -10.24 1.51
N PHE A 155 -11.48 -9.75 1.03
CA PHE A 155 -11.39 -8.96 -0.18
C PHE A 155 -10.09 -9.23 -0.93
N ARG A 156 -10.01 -8.80 -2.18
CA ARG A 156 -8.79 -8.76 -2.96
C ARG A 156 -8.46 -7.33 -3.33
N TYR A 157 -7.19 -7.00 -3.33
CA TYR A 157 -6.67 -5.71 -3.76
C TYR A 157 -5.41 -5.91 -4.59
N LYS A 158 -5.00 -4.91 -5.33
CA LYS A 158 -3.78 -4.94 -6.16
C LYS A 158 -2.97 -3.67 -6.00
N ALA A 159 -1.68 -3.74 -6.33
CA ALA A 159 -0.83 -2.57 -6.46
C ALA A 159 -0.95 -2.02 -7.89
N GLU A 160 -1.27 -0.74 -8.03
CA GLU A 160 -1.38 -0.04 -9.30
C GLU A 160 -0.41 1.12 -9.41
N GLY A 161 0.03 1.43 -10.63
CA GLY A 161 0.91 2.56 -10.90
C GLY A 161 2.31 2.43 -10.29
N ALA A 162 2.75 1.19 -10.03
CA ALA A 162 4.11 0.95 -9.57
C ALA A 162 5.12 1.28 -10.67
N ASP A 163 6.18 2.00 -10.29
CA ASP A 163 7.28 2.37 -11.19
C ASP A 163 8.08 1.13 -11.64
N ASP A 164 8.82 1.25 -12.74
CA ASP A 164 9.52 0.12 -13.35
C ASP A 164 10.60 -0.50 -12.45
N TRP A 165 11.21 0.27 -11.56
CA TRP A 165 12.17 -0.25 -10.61
C TRP A 165 11.56 -1.34 -9.69
N ALA A 166 10.27 -1.22 -9.37
CA ALA A 166 9.54 -2.20 -8.55
C ALA A 166 9.30 -3.54 -9.28
N LYS A 167 9.44 -3.53 -10.61
CA LYS A 167 9.24 -4.70 -11.47
C LYS A 167 10.54 -5.45 -11.74
N SER A 168 11.70 -4.91 -11.33
CA SER A 168 13.01 -5.54 -11.55
C SER A 168 13.09 -6.89 -10.83
N GLU A 169 13.80 -7.83 -11.44
CA GLU A 169 13.98 -9.18 -10.89
C GLU A 169 14.67 -9.13 -9.52
N GLY A 170 15.75 -8.35 -9.39
CA GLY A 170 16.46 -8.19 -8.15
C GLY A 170 15.59 -7.71 -6.99
N VAL A 171 14.71 -6.72 -7.24
CA VAL A 171 13.78 -6.23 -6.20
C VAL A 171 12.78 -7.32 -5.84
N ARG A 172 12.18 -8.01 -6.79
CA ARG A 172 11.21 -9.08 -6.51
C ARG A 172 11.84 -10.25 -5.76
N ALA A 173 13.05 -10.62 -6.10
CA ALA A 173 13.76 -11.71 -5.43
C ALA A 173 14.10 -11.40 -3.96
N ASN A 174 14.34 -10.12 -3.63
CA ASN A 174 14.80 -9.72 -2.30
C ASN A 174 13.69 -9.09 -1.42
N TYR A 175 12.54 -8.74 -1.99
CA TYR A 175 11.41 -8.13 -1.30
C TYR A 175 10.12 -8.88 -1.59
N LYS A 176 9.72 -9.73 -0.65
CA LYS A 176 8.56 -10.64 -0.79
C LYS A 176 7.27 -9.93 -1.18
N ASN A 177 7.01 -8.75 -0.62
CA ASN A 177 5.82 -7.95 -0.94
C ASN A 177 5.76 -7.52 -2.42
N PHE A 178 6.89 -7.36 -3.09
CA PHE A 178 6.91 -7.05 -4.53
C PHE A 178 6.69 -8.32 -5.38
N ALA A 179 7.15 -9.48 -4.91
CA ALA A 179 6.85 -10.75 -5.56
C ALA A 179 5.36 -11.10 -5.46
N GLU A 180 4.77 -10.93 -4.28
CA GLU A 180 3.36 -11.21 -4.02
C GLU A 180 2.40 -10.25 -4.73
N ALA A 181 2.84 -9.03 -5.03
CA ALA A 181 2.01 -8.00 -5.66
C ALA A 181 1.91 -8.10 -7.19
N GLN A 182 2.33 -9.20 -7.80
CA GLN A 182 2.19 -9.42 -9.25
C GLN A 182 0.76 -9.74 -9.69
N GLY A 183 -0.14 -10.00 -8.75
CA GLY A 183 -1.55 -10.29 -8.97
C GLY A 183 -2.43 -9.70 -7.89
N ASP A 184 -3.61 -10.26 -7.76
CA ASP A 184 -4.54 -9.91 -6.70
C ASP A 184 -4.02 -10.42 -5.35
N ILE A 185 -3.96 -9.52 -4.39
CA ILE A 185 -3.49 -9.79 -3.03
C ILE A 185 -4.72 -10.05 -2.15
N PRO A 186 -4.81 -11.20 -1.46
CA PRO A 186 -5.89 -11.44 -0.53
C PRO A 186 -5.76 -10.57 0.72
N GLY A 187 -6.87 -10.00 1.16
CA GLY A 187 -6.96 -9.15 2.35
C GLY A 187 -8.11 -9.57 3.26
N LYS A 188 -7.98 -9.21 4.53
CA LYS A 188 -9.03 -9.36 5.55
C LYS A 188 -9.14 -8.06 6.33
N ALA A 189 -10.36 -7.63 6.61
CA ALA A 189 -10.63 -6.44 7.40
C ALA A 189 -11.79 -6.68 8.36
N ALA A 190 -11.80 -5.96 9.48
CA ALA A 190 -13.00 -5.74 10.25
C ALA A 190 -13.49 -4.32 9.97
N LEU A 191 -14.74 -4.21 9.61
CA LEU A 191 -15.40 -2.93 9.34
C LEU A 191 -16.36 -2.62 10.47
N ILE A 192 -16.36 -1.38 10.92
CA ILE A 192 -17.18 -0.85 12.00
C ILE A 192 -18.25 0.06 11.40
N LEU A 193 -19.50 -0.15 11.81
CA LEU A 193 -20.59 0.73 11.44
C LEU A 193 -20.58 1.97 12.34
N THR A 194 -20.47 3.13 11.70
CA THR A 194 -20.51 4.45 12.34
C THR A 194 -21.79 5.20 11.96
N ASN A 195 -21.97 6.42 12.47
CA ASN A 195 -23.06 7.31 12.05
C ASN A 195 -22.97 7.71 10.57
N ASP A 196 -21.78 7.72 9.97
CA ASP A 196 -21.51 8.12 8.58
C ASP A 196 -21.45 6.93 7.60
N GLY A 197 -21.52 5.69 8.10
CA GLY A 197 -21.43 4.48 7.31
C GLY A 197 -20.32 3.54 7.80
N TRP A 198 -19.88 2.63 6.94
CA TRP A 198 -18.85 1.65 7.27
C TRP A 198 -17.44 2.26 7.23
N MET A 199 -16.62 1.92 8.22
CA MET A 199 -15.25 2.36 8.36
C MET A 199 -14.33 1.17 8.67
N HIS A 200 -13.12 1.15 8.10
CA HIS A 200 -12.10 0.16 8.45
C HIS A 200 -11.63 0.33 9.90
N GLU A 201 -11.50 -0.76 10.66
CA GLU A 201 -11.14 -0.73 12.08
C GLU A 201 -9.88 0.09 12.40
N ARG A 202 -8.88 0.09 11.52
CA ARG A 202 -7.63 0.84 11.69
C ARG A 202 -7.79 2.35 11.52
N LEU A 203 -8.89 2.82 10.97
CA LEU A 203 -9.22 4.26 10.87
C LEU A 203 -10.09 4.72 12.03
N PHE A 204 -10.72 3.77 12.75
CA PHE A 204 -11.58 4.07 13.87
C PHE A 204 -10.74 4.44 15.10
N LYS A 205 -10.77 5.73 15.47
CA LYS A 205 -10.16 6.24 16.70
C LYS A 205 -11.21 6.24 17.81
N ARG A 206 -10.95 5.55 18.91
CA ARG A 206 -11.75 5.60 20.13
C ARG A 206 -11.44 6.87 20.92
#